data_1ca5ba5077bb125e178e433d4655e795
#
_entry.id   1ca5ba5077bb125e178e433d4655e795
#
_cell.length_a   1.000
_cell.length_b   1.000
_cell.length_c   1.000
_cell.angle_alpha   90.00
_cell.angle_beta   90.00
_cell.angle_gamma   90.00
#
_symmetry.space_group_name_H-M   'P 1'
#
loop_
_entity.id
_entity.type
_entity.pdbx_description
1 polymer ?
#
loop_
_entity_poly.entity_id
_entity_poly.type
_entity_poly.pdbx_seq_one_letter_code
_entity_poly.pdbx_strand_id
1 'polypeptide(L)'
;MDTTIASILLLDGMTSGAVYALLGLATVLVFTVTRVIFIPQGEFVAYGALTLAMLQSGKTPGTVWLLLCLAAVASWMELFERWRHHGNLVRALKSALKTLVFPAVVAVVSIWAAPQQFPLWVQALLSVAIVTAFGPLVYRVAYQSLEAATPLVLLIVSVGVHFAMTGLGLLFFGAEGFRNPSFWDERFALGPVTLTGQTAIIFGVSLALIVLLWLYFEKSLRGKALRATAVNRTGARLMGISTHASGQLTFLMAALIGALSGLLIGPTTTVFYDSGFLIGLKGFVAAVVAGLSSYPGALLGALFVGIVEAFGAFWASAFKEVIVFTLILPILLVRSLRSGHSDEEH
;
A
#
# COMPACT_ATOMS: atom_id res chain seq x y z
N MET A 1 -22.45 28.90 2.71
CA MET A 1 -22.27 27.55 2.18
C MET A 1 -23.55 26.79 2.46
N ASP A 2 -24.17 26.24 1.43
CA ASP A 2 -25.44 25.53 1.60
C ASP A 2 -25.21 24.21 2.35
N THR A 3 -26.09 23.84 3.27
CA THR A 3 -25.95 22.60 4.06
C THR A 3 -25.84 21.35 3.18
N THR A 4 -26.50 21.39 2.01
CA THR A 4 -26.43 20.33 0.98
C THR A 4 -25.02 20.19 0.41
N ILE A 5 -24.36 21.30 0.06
CA ILE A 5 -22.98 21.29 -0.47
C ILE A 5 -22.02 20.78 0.61
N ALA A 6 -22.19 21.24 1.86
CA ALA A 6 -21.34 20.77 2.96
C ALA A 6 -21.46 19.27 3.19
N SER A 7 -22.66 18.70 3.13
CA SER A 7 -22.86 17.25 3.30
C SER A 7 -22.30 16.42 2.14
N ILE A 8 -22.38 16.92 0.91
CA ILE A 8 -21.74 16.26 -0.25
C ILE A 8 -20.22 16.24 -0.09
N LEU A 9 -19.61 17.40 0.21
CA LEU A 9 -18.16 17.49 0.41
C LEU A 9 -17.66 16.63 1.58
N LEU A 10 -18.46 16.54 2.65
CA LEU A 10 -18.13 15.69 3.78
C LEU A 10 -18.15 14.21 3.38
N LEU A 11 -19.16 13.78 2.60
CA LEU A 11 -19.23 12.41 2.11
C LEU A 11 -18.06 12.08 1.17
N ASP A 12 -17.72 12.97 0.24
CA ASP A 12 -16.59 12.80 -0.68
C ASP A 12 -15.26 12.76 0.09
N GLY A 13 -15.11 13.65 1.07
CA GLY A 13 -13.94 13.67 1.93
C GLY A 13 -13.79 12.41 2.80
N MET A 14 -14.89 11.91 3.36
CA MET A 14 -14.90 10.65 4.10
C MET A 14 -14.59 9.46 3.17
N THR A 15 -15.09 9.46 1.94
CA THR A 15 -14.82 8.40 0.95
C THR A 15 -13.34 8.34 0.60
N SER A 16 -12.73 9.46 0.27
CA SER A 16 -11.29 9.55 0.00
C SER A 16 -10.48 9.23 1.27
N GLY A 17 -10.92 9.76 2.41
CA GLY A 17 -10.32 9.51 3.72
C GLY A 17 -10.32 8.03 4.12
N ALA A 18 -11.33 7.26 3.76
CA ALA A 18 -11.38 5.82 4.00
C ALA A 18 -10.27 5.07 3.24
N VAL A 19 -9.99 5.46 1.98
CA VAL A 19 -8.87 4.89 1.22
C VAL A 19 -7.52 5.34 1.80
N TYR A 20 -7.38 6.62 2.15
CA TYR A 20 -6.16 7.12 2.80
C TYR A 20 -5.91 6.47 4.16
N ALA A 21 -6.97 6.07 4.88
CA ALA A 21 -6.85 5.33 6.13
C ALA A 21 -6.18 3.96 5.91
N LEU A 22 -6.55 3.23 4.87
CA LEU A 22 -5.90 1.97 4.53
C LEU A 22 -4.41 2.18 4.23
N LEU A 23 -4.06 3.21 3.46
CA LEU A 23 -2.67 3.53 3.13
C LEU A 23 -1.89 4.00 4.35
N GLY A 24 -2.49 4.82 5.20
CA GLY A 24 -1.91 5.25 6.46
C GLY A 24 -1.63 4.07 7.39
N LEU A 25 -2.57 3.13 7.51
CA LEU A 25 -2.39 1.89 8.28
C LEU A 25 -1.26 1.02 7.71
N ALA A 26 -1.18 0.87 6.38
CA ALA A 26 -0.10 0.14 5.73
C ALA A 26 1.27 0.80 5.99
N THR A 27 1.34 2.13 5.91
CA THR A 27 2.55 2.91 6.18
C THR A 27 2.99 2.77 7.63
N VAL A 28 2.07 2.89 8.60
CA VAL A 28 2.35 2.66 10.03
C VAL A 28 2.85 1.24 10.26
N LEU A 29 2.23 0.24 9.63
CA LEU A 29 2.63 -1.15 9.74
C LEU A 29 4.06 -1.36 9.24
N VAL A 30 4.38 -0.87 8.05
CA VAL A 30 5.73 -1.00 7.48
C VAL A 30 6.75 -0.30 8.36
N PHE A 31 6.48 0.95 8.76
CA PHE A 31 7.41 1.73 9.57
C PHE A 31 7.65 1.10 10.95
N THR A 32 6.62 0.69 11.66
CA THR A 32 6.76 0.14 13.02
C THR A 32 7.54 -1.17 13.04
N VAL A 33 7.33 -2.06 12.06
CA VAL A 33 7.99 -3.37 12.01
C VAL A 33 9.40 -3.29 11.41
N THR A 34 9.58 -2.49 10.33
CA THR A 34 10.83 -2.51 9.55
C THR A 34 11.68 -1.26 9.68
N ARG A 35 11.14 -0.19 10.29
CA ARG A 35 11.75 1.16 10.33
C ARG A 35 11.94 1.80 8.95
N VAL A 36 11.35 1.23 7.92
CA VAL A 36 11.39 1.76 6.56
C VAL A 36 10.29 2.80 6.38
N ILE A 37 10.65 4.01 5.96
CA ILE A 37 9.71 5.00 5.45
C ILE A 37 9.44 4.62 3.99
N PHE A 38 8.39 3.83 3.78
CA PHE A 38 8.11 3.20 2.50
C PHE A 38 7.31 4.12 1.58
N ILE A 39 8.03 4.98 0.85
CA ILE A 39 7.45 5.91 -0.15
C ILE A 39 6.69 5.18 -1.25
N PRO A 40 7.16 4.01 -1.79
CA PRO A 40 6.47 3.31 -2.86
C PRO A 40 5.12 2.68 -2.48
N GLN A 41 4.59 2.92 -1.29
CA GLN A 41 3.29 2.39 -0.87
C GLN A 41 2.17 2.75 -1.85
N GLY A 42 2.20 3.96 -2.39
CA GLY A 42 1.23 4.42 -3.37
C GLY A 42 1.37 3.77 -4.74
N GLU A 43 2.56 3.30 -5.11
CA GLU A 43 2.76 2.59 -6.38
C GLU A 43 1.99 1.26 -6.41
N PHE A 44 1.82 0.60 -5.28
CA PHE A 44 0.96 -0.58 -5.20
C PHE A 44 -0.52 -0.24 -5.48
N VAL A 45 -0.96 0.99 -5.17
CA VAL A 45 -2.30 1.49 -5.50
C VAL A 45 -2.43 1.67 -7.01
N ALA A 46 -1.52 2.43 -7.62
CA ALA A 46 -1.52 2.67 -9.06
C ALA A 46 -1.42 1.35 -9.83
N TYR A 47 -0.50 0.47 -9.44
CA TYR A 47 -0.33 -0.84 -10.07
C TYR A 47 -1.57 -1.73 -9.92
N GLY A 48 -2.27 -1.68 -8.77
CA GLY A 48 -3.52 -2.41 -8.57
C GLY A 48 -4.60 -1.96 -9.57
N ALA A 49 -4.85 -0.65 -9.65
CA ALA A 49 -5.84 -0.08 -10.57
C ALA A 49 -5.47 -0.30 -12.04
N LEU A 50 -4.23 -0.02 -12.44
CA LEU A 50 -3.76 -0.14 -13.82
C LEU A 50 -3.67 -1.59 -14.30
N THR A 51 -3.26 -2.53 -13.41
CA THR A 51 -3.27 -3.97 -13.74
C THR A 51 -4.69 -4.45 -14.00
N LEU A 52 -5.69 -4.02 -13.21
CA LEU A 52 -7.09 -4.32 -13.46
C LEU A 52 -7.54 -3.75 -14.82
N ALA A 53 -7.20 -2.47 -15.13
CA ALA A 53 -7.56 -1.84 -16.39
C ALA A 53 -7.00 -2.59 -17.61
N MET A 54 -5.76 -3.10 -17.52
CA MET A 54 -5.16 -3.93 -18.59
C MET A 54 -5.88 -5.26 -18.75
N LEU A 55 -6.22 -5.95 -17.65
CA LEU A 55 -6.99 -7.19 -17.68
C LEU A 55 -8.37 -6.98 -18.32
N GLN A 56 -9.03 -5.87 -18.01
CA GLN A 56 -10.32 -5.51 -18.63
C GLN A 56 -10.21 -5.24 -20.13
N SER A 57 -9.07 -4.73 -20.59
CA SER A 57 -8.78 -4.55 -22.00
C SER A 57 -8.41 -5.87 -22.72
N GLY A 58 -8.42 -7.01 -22.03
CA GLY A 58 -8.02 -8.31 -22.58
C GLY A 58 -6.50 -8.43 -22.84
N LYS A 59 -5.70 -7.50 -22.30
CA LYS A 59 -4.24 -7.48 -22.47
C LYS A 59 -3.56 -8.06 -21.24
N THR A 60 -2.48 -8.81 -21.46
CA THR A 60 -1.59 -9.24 -20.37
C THR A 60 -0.91 -8.01 -19.74
N PRO A 61 -1.12 -7.74 -18.46
CA PRO A 61 -0.50 -6.59 -17.81
C PRO A 61 1.02 -6.74 -17.79
N GLY A 62 1.77 -5.65 -18.01
CA GLY A 62 3.23 -5.62 -17.91
C GLY A 62 3.74 -5.98 -16.51
N THR A 63 2.90 -5.79 -15.48
CA THR A 63 3.18 -6.20 -14.10
C THR A 63 3.43 -7.70 -13.94
N VAL A 64 2.90 -8.56 -14.82
CA VAL A 64 3.17 -10.00 -14.82
C VAL A 64 4.65 -10.26 -15.14
N TRP A 65 5.20 -9.55 -16.11
CA TRP A 65 6.61 -9.67 -16.49
C TRP A 65 7.53 -9.12 -15.41
N LEU A 66 7.15 -7.99 -14.80
CA LEU A 66 7.86 -7.44 -13.64
C LEU A 66 7.87 -8.42 -12.46
N LEU A 67 6.74 -9.09 -12.20
CA LEU A 67 6.63 -10.11 -11.17
C LEU A 67 7.63 -11.25 -11.39
N LEU A 68 7.71 -11.75 -12.62
CA LEU A 68 8.66 -12.81 -12.99
C LEU A 68 10.12 -12.34 -12.88
N CYS A 69 10.43 -11.13 -13.33
CA CYS A 69 11.76 -10.55 -13.20
C CYS A 69 12.18 -10.40 -11.72
N LEU A 70 11.31 -9.82 -10.88
CA LEU A 70 11.59 -9.68 -9.44
C LEU A 70 11.75 -11.04 -8.76
N ALA A 71 10.91 -12.01 -9.11
CA ALA A 71 11.00 -13.36 -8.57
C ALA A 71 12.31 -14.06 -9.01
N ALA A 72 12.75 -13.86 -10.26
CA ALA A 72 14.02 -14.39 -10.75
C ALA A 72 15.21 -13.75 -10.00
N VAL A 73 15.21 -12.41 -9.84
CA VAL A 73 16.26 -11.70 -9.09
C VAL A 73 16.28 -12.16 -7.62
N ALA A 74 15.13 -12.23 -6.96
CA ALA A 74 15.03 -12.70 -5.58
C ALA A 74 15.52 -14.14 -5.42
N SER A 75 15.17 -15.02 -6.36
CA SER A 75 15.61 -16.41 -6.38
C SER A 75 17.11 -16.54 -6.62
N TRP A 76 17.66 -15.71 -7.51
CA TRP A 76 19.11 -15.64 -7.76
C TRP A 76 19.87 -15.18 -6.51
N MET A 77 19.40 -14.13 -5.85
CA MET A 77 20.01 -13.63 -4.61
C MET A 77 20.00 -14.72 -3.53
N GLU A 78 18.87 -15.45 -3.38
CA GLU A 78 18.76 -16.55 -2.42
C GLU A 78 19.71 -17.71 -2.73
N LEU A 79 19.80 -18.07 -4.00
CA LEU A 79 20.70 -19.13 -4.46
C LEU A 79 22.16 -18.78 -4.15
N PHE A 80 22.57 -17.54 -4.48
CA PHE A 80 23.93 -17.04 -4.25
C PHE A 80 24.30 -16.98 -2.77
N GLU A 81 23.40 -16.43 -1.95
CA GLU A 81 23.61 -16.30 -0.50
C GLU A 81 23.76 -17.68 0.18
N ARG A 82 22.84 -18.61 -0.14
CA ARG A 82 22.88 -19.96 0.46
C ARG A 82 24.03 -20.80 -0.06
N TRP A 83 24.40 -20.66 -1.33
CA TRP A 83 25.55 -21.34 -1.90
C TRP A 83 26.85 -20.90 -1.22
N ARG A 84 26.97 -19.59 -0.98
CA ARG A 84 28.16 -19.00 -0.32
C ARG A 84 28.28 -19.41 1.15
N HIS A 85 27.18 -19.53 1.88
CA HIS A 85 27.20 -19.81 3.33
C HIS A 85 27.13 -21.29 3.71
N HIS A 86 26.50 -22.14 2.92
CA HIS A 86 26.22 -23.53 3.30
C HIS A 86 26.81 -24.58 2.37
N GLY A 87 27.37 -24.22 1.23
CA GLY A 87 27.99 -25.14 0.26
C GLY A 87 27.05 -26.22 -0.34
N ASN A 88 25.75 -26.24 0.03
CA ASN A 88 24.80 -27.27 -0.36
C ASN A 88 23.83 -26.76 -1.46
N LEU A 89 24.22 -26.98 -2.71
CA LEU A 89 23.50 -26.50 -3.88
C LEU A 89 22.04 -26.99 -3.95
N VAL A 90 21.76 -28.22 -3.51
CA VAL A 90 20.41 -28.81 -3.59
C VAL A 90 19.44 -28.08 -2.65
N ARG A 91 19.88 -27.73 -1.43
CA ARG A 91 19.05 -26.96 -0.49
C ARG A 91 18.83 -25.54 -0.96
N ALA A 92 19.86 -24.92 -1.54
CA ALA A 92 19.76 -23.59 -2.12
C ALA A 92 18.76 -23.56 -3.31
N LEU A 93 18.84 -24.56 -4.19
CA LEU A 93 17.93 -24.69 -5.33
C LEU A 93 16.47 -24.92 -4.91
N LYS A 94 16.24 -25.80 -3.91
CA LYS A 94 14.87 -26.02 -3.38
C LYS A 94 14.27 -24.74 -2.79
N SER A 95 15.06 -23.91 -2.14
CA SER A 95 14.59 -22.66 -1.56
C SER A 95 14.29 -21.62 -2.65
N ALA A 96 15.20 -21.44 -3.62
CA ALA A 96 15.00 -20.54 -4.76
C ALA A 96 13.74 -20.95 -5.58
N LEU A 97 13.53 -22.25 -5.76
CA LEU A 97 12.33 -22.75 -6.42
C LEU A 97 11.05 -22.41 -5.65
N LYS A 98 11.04 -22.51 -4.32
CA LYS A 98 9.87 -22.09 -3.50
C LYS A 98 9.54 -20.61 -3.67
N THR A 99 10.55 -19.76 -3.78
CA THR A 99 10.35 -18.32 -4.01
C THR A 99 9.77 -18.05 -5.40
N LEU A 100 10.11 -18.86 -6.39
CA LEU A 100 9.66 -18.71 -7.78
C LEU A 100 8.27 -19.29 -8.05
N VAL A 101 7.87 -20.38 -7.35
CA VAL A 101 6.62 -21.12 -7.64
C VAL A 101 5.39 -20.23 -7.54
N PHE A 102 5.20 -19.49 -6.46
CA PHE A 102 4.00 -18.67 -6.27
C PHE A 102 3.88 -17.56 -7.32
N PRO A 103 4.91 -16.72 -7.57
CA PRO A 103 4.89 -15.74 -8.65
C PRO A 103 4.67 -16.35 -10.04
N ALA A 104 5.30 -17.51 -10.33
CA ALA A 104 5.14 -18.21 -11.60
C ALA A 104 3.70 -18.70 -11.80
N VAL A 105 3.08 -19.29 -10.78
CA VAL A 105 1.68 -19.72 -10.85
C VAL A 105 0.76 -18.52 -11.10
N VAL A 106 0.93 -17.42 -10.36
CA VAL A 106 0.16 -16.19 -10.56
C VAL A 106 0.35 -15.65 -11.98
N ALA A 107 1.58 -15.64 -12.49
CA ALA A 107 1.88 -15.19 -13.85
C ALA A 107 1.20 -16.06 -14.92
N VAL A 108 1.34 -17.38 -14.83
CA VAL A 108 0.71 -18.32 -15.77
C VAL A 108 -0.81 -18.19 -15.79
N VAL A 109 -1.42 -18.14 -14.60
CA VAL A 109 -2.87 -17.95 -14.47
C VAL A 109 -3.30 -16.61 -15.08
N SER A 110 -2.53 -15.53 -14.85
CA SER A 110 -2.84 -14.21 -15.39
C SER A 110 -2.71 -14.12 -16.90
N ILE A 111 -1.67 -14.73 -17.48
CA ILE A 111 -1.47 -14.80 -18.94
C ILE A 111 -2.61 -15.60 -19.60
N TRP A 112 -3.01 -16.71 -18.97
CA TRP A 112 -4.11 -17.53 -19.48
C TRP A 112 -5.47 -16.81 -19.35
N ALA A 113 -5.69 -16.09 -18.25
CA ALA A 113 -6.97 -15.44 -17.95
C ALA A 113 -7.18 -14.12 -18.72
N ALA A 114 -6.12 -13.38 -19.04
CA ALA A 114 -6.21 -12.07 -19.67
C ALA A 114 -7.06 -12.03 -20.95
N PRO A 115 -6.89 -12.93 -21.94
CA PRO A 115 -7.67 -12.90 -23.18
C PRO A 115 -9.12 -13.38 -23.00
N GLN A 116 -9.43 -14.08 -21.90
CA GLN A 116 -10.75 -14.69 -21.69
C GLN A 116 -11.82 -13.73 -21.14
N GLN A 117 -11.43 -12.50 -20.80
CA GLN A 117 -12.35 -11.46 -20.28
C GLN A 117 -13.29 -11.97 -19.20
N PHE A 118 -12.74 -12.62 -18.17
CA PHE A 118 -13.51 -13.11 -17.02
C PHE A 118 -14.30 -11.98 -16.35
N PRO A 119 -15.32 -12.32 -15.56
CA PRO A 119 -16.09 -11.34 -14.78
C PRO A 119 -15.17 -10.43 -13.96
N LEU A 120 -15.58 -9.17 -13.75
CA LEU A 120 -14.82 -8.12 -13.05
C LEU A 120 -14.20 -8.61 -11.72
N TRP A 121 -14.91 -9.42 -10.95
CA TRP A 121 -14.42 -9.95 -9.66
C TRP A 121 -13.20 -10.86 -9.81
N VAL A 122 -13.16 -11.68 -10.86
CA VAL A 122 -12.03 -12.58 -11.13
C VAL A 122 -10.81 -11.76 -11.54
N GLN A 123 -11.02 -10.77 -12.41
CA GLN A 123 -9.95 -9.86 -12.84
C GLN A 123 -9.41 -9.02 -11.67
N ALA A 124 -10.29 -8.57 -10.77
CA ALA A 124 -9.92 -7.86 -9.56
C ALA A 124 -9.06 -8.74 -8.62
N LEU A 125 -9.46 -10.00 -8.40
CA LEU A 125 -8.68 -10.95 -7.60
C LEU A 125 -7.31 -11.23 -8.22
N LEU A 126 -7.22 -11.36 -9.54
CA LEU A 126 -5.95 -11.53 -10.24
C LEU A 126 -5.04 -10.31 -10.08
N SER A 127 -5.60 -9.10 -10.25
CA SER A 127 -4.85 -7.85 -10.04
C SER A 127 -4.29 -7.79 -8.62
N VAL A 128 -5.12 -8.08 -7.60
CA VAL A 128 -4.67 -8.13 -6.20
C VAL A 128 -3.59 -9.18 -6.01
N ALA A 129 -3.75 -10.38 -6.57
CA ALA A 129 -2.76 -11.45 -6.44
C ALA A 129 -1.40 -11.08 -7.03
N ILE A 130 -1.39 -10.46 -8.23
CA ILE A 130 -0.17 -9.98 -8.90
C ILE A 130 0.55 -8.95 -8.02
N VAL A 131 -0.17 -7.91 -7.61
CA VAL A 131 0.44 -6.78 -6.88
C VAL A 131 0.83 -7.19 -5.46
N THR A 132 0.03 -8.02 -4.79
CA THR A 132 0.38 -8.55 -3.47
C THR A 132 1.69 -9.34 -3.49
N ALA A 133 1.94 -10.10 -4.57
CA ALA A 133 3.17 -10.84 -4.72
C ALA A 133 4.43 -9.95 -4.85
N PHE A 134 4.29 -8.69 -5.27
CA PHE A 134 5.41 -7.73 -5.29
C PHE A 134 5.94 -7.42 -3.88
N GLY A 135 5.07 -7.32 -2.88
CA GLY A 135 5.46 -6.90 -1.53
C GLY A 135 6.68 -7.66 -0.99
N PRO A 136 6.59 -8.98 -0.79
CA PRO A 136 7.72 -9.78 -0.29
C PRO A 136 8.95 -9.74 -1.19
N LEU A 137 8.76 -9.65 -2.52
CA LEU A 137 9.85 -9.60 -3.49
C LEU A 137 10.60 -8.27 -3.44
N VAL A 138 9.87 -7.14 -3.38
CA VAL A 138 10.45 -5.81 -3.21
C VAL A 138 11.22 -5.72 -1.88
N TYR A 139 10.62 -6.22 -0.78
CA TYR A 139 11.33 -6.28 0.49
C TYR A 139 12.64 -7.06 0.37
N ARG A 140 12.61 -8.22 -0.25
CA ARG A 140 13.76 -9.09 -0.37
C ARG A 140 14.87 -8.48 -1.23
N VAL A 141 14.51 -7.89 -2.36
CA VAL A 141 15.48 -7.33 -3.32
C VAL A 141 16.08 -6.02 -2.82
N ALA A 142 15.24 -5.13 -2.25
CA ALA A 142 15.68 -3.78 -1.95
C ALA A 142 16.02 -3.54 -0.46
N TYR A 143 15.36 -4.21 0.49
CA TYR A 143 15.45 -3.84 1.90
C TYR A 143 16.08 -4.90 2.80
N GLN A 144 15.94 -6.18 2.47
CA GLN A 144 16.38 -7.27 3.35
C GLN A 144 17.86 -7.19 3.69
N SER A 145 18.72 -6.87 2.73
CA SER A 145 20.16 -6.73 2.92
C SER A 145 20.53 -5.50 3.77
N LEU A 146 19.62 -4.53 3.85
CA LEU A 146 19.80 -3.25 4.54
C LEU A 146 19.05 -3.19 5.88
N GLU A 147 18.64 -4.31 6.42
CA GLU A 147 17.81 -4.38 7.64
C GLU A 147 18.47 -3.71 8.87
N ALA A 148 19.80 -3.68 8.91
CA ALA A 148 20.59 -3.04 9.98
C ALA A 148 20.98 -1.58 9.65
N ALA A 149 20.59 -1.06 8.48
CA ALA A 149 20.93 0.29 8.06
C ALA A 149 20.11 1.34 8.83
N THR A 150 20.62 2.58 8.81
CA THR A 150 19.91 3.71 9.42
C THR A 150 18.62 4.04 8.67
N PRO A 151 17.61 4.63 9.32
CA PRO A 151 16.36 5.04 8.66
C PRO A 151 16.57 5.96 7.46
N LEU A 152 17.64 6.80 7.49
CA LEU A 152 17.99 7.67 6.38
C LEU A 152 18.40 6.86 5.12
N VAL A 153 19.23 5.84 5.28
CA VAL A 153 19.64 4.96 4.17
C VAL A 153 18.42 4.24 3.60
N LEU A 154 17.55 3.72 4.48
CA LEU A 154 16.31 3.06 4.06
C LEU A 154 15.36 4.01 3.31
N LEU A 155 15.33 5.29 3.70
CA LEU A 155 14.55 6.32 2.99
C LEU A 155 15.12 6.57 1.57
N ILE A 156 16.45 6.70 1.44
CA ILE A 156 17.09 6.87 0.12
C ILE A 156 16.78 5.69 -0.81
N VAL A 157 16.85 4.47 -0.28
CA VAL A 157 16.46 3.26 -1.03
C VAL A 157 14.99 3.30 -1.42
N SER A 158 14.10 3.76 -0.52
CA SER A 158 12.66 3.90 -0.80
C SER A 158 12.41 4.89 -1.96
N VAL A 159 13.13 6.00 -2.00
CA VAL A 159 13.07 6.95 -3.12
C VAL A 159 13.55 6.29 -4.42
N GLY A 160 14.65 5.54 -4.37
CA GLY A 160 15.15 4.79 -5.53
C GLY A 160 14.15 3.76 -6.05
N VAL A 161 13.51 2.99 -5.16
CA VAL A 161 12.46 2.02 -5.51
C VAL A 161 11.24 2.74 -6.09
N HIS A 162 10.84 3.88 -5.54
CA HIS A 162 9.75 4.71 -6.08
C HIS A 162 10.02 5.08 -7.54
N PHE A 163 11.17 5.69 -7.84
CA PHE A 163 11.51 6.08 -9.21
C PHE A 163 11.61 4.88 -10.16
N ALA A 164 12.15 3.76 -9.69
CA ALA A 164 12.19 2.53 -10.47
C ALA A 164 10.77 2.02 -10.80
N MET A 165 9.87 1.99 -9.82
CA MET A 165 8.49 1.57 -10.03
C MET A 165 7.73 2.54 -10.94
N THR A 166 7.85 3.85 -10.73
CA THR A 166 7.21 4.87 -11.59
C THR A 166 7.71 4.76 -13.04
N GLY A 167 9.03 4.61 -13.25
CA GLY A 167 9.60 4.42 -14.59
C GLY A 167 9.12 3.12 -15.28
N LEU A 168 9.06 2.03 -14.53
CA LEU A 168 8.50 0.77 -15.03
C LEU A 168 6.98 0.88 -15.26
N GLY A 169 6.27 1.64 -14.43
CA GLY A 169 4.86 1.96 -14.63
C GLY A 169 4.61 2.65 -15.97
N LEU A 170 5.42 3.66 -16.30
CA LEU A 170 5.36 4.32 -17.61
C LEU A 170 5.60 3.35 -18.77
N LEU A 171 6.58 2.45 -18.63
CA LEU A 171 6.91 1.45 -19.66
C LEU A 171 5.76 0.46 -19.87
N PHE A 172 5.08 0.03 -18.82
CA PHE A 172 4.07 -1.04 -18.90
C PHE A 172 2.67 -0.52 -19.22
N PHE A 173 2.31 0.64 -18.71
CA PHE A 173 0.95 1.19 -18.81
C PHE A 173 0.87 2.37 -19.78
N GLY A 174 2.01 2.99 -20.12
CA GLY A 174 2.04 4.21 -20.92
C GLY A 174 1.71 5.46 -20.09
N ALA A 175 1.64 6.60 -20.78
CA ALA A 175 1.34 7.90 -20.18
C ALA A 175 -0.17 8.18 -20.07
N GLU A 176 -1.01 7.32 -20.61
CA GLU A 176 -2.46 7.49 -20.58
C GLU A 176 -3.04 7.11 -19.22
N GLY A 177 -4.08 7.84 -18.81
CA GLY A 177 -4.81 7.52 -17.59
C GLY A 177 -5.94 6.54 -17.84
N PHE A 178 -6.14 5.63 -16.88
CA PHE A 178 -7.21 4.65 -16.93
C PHE A 178 -8.20 4.87 -15.79
N ARG A 179 -9.46 4.61 -16.07
CA ARG A 179 -10.52 4.61 -15.08
C ARG A 179 -11.25 3.27 -15.14
N ASN A 180 -11.29 2.58 -14.00
CA ASN A 180 -11.93 1.29 -13.92
C ASN A 180 -13.46 1.45 -13.84
N PRO A 181 -14.26 0.48 -14.31
CA PRO A 181 -15.70 0.45 -14.07
C PRO A 181 -15.98 0.28 -12.59
N SER A 182 -17.11 0.83 -12.14
CA SER A 182 -17.58 0.61 -10.77
C SER A 182 -17.97 -0.84 -10.55
N PHE A 183 -17.77 -1.29 -9.31
CA PHE A 183 -18.21 -2.62 -8.90
C PHE A 183 -19.73 -2.68 -8.65
N TRP A 184 -20.34 -1.51 -8.37
CA TRP A 184 -21.76 -1.37 -8.13
C TRP A 184 -22.23 0.03 -8.56
N ASP A 185 -23.11 0.08 -9.57
CA ASP A 185 -23.53 1.34 -10.22
C ASP A 185 -24.81 1.96 -9.64
N GLU A 186 -25.47 1.29 -8.68
CA GLU A 186 -26.68 1.80 -8.07
C GLU A 186 -26.43 3.09 -7.28
N ARG A 187 -27.46 3.93 -7.20
CA ARG A 187 -27.45 5.17 -6.47
C ARG A 187 -28.55 5.21 -5.44
N PHE A 188 -28.19 5.53 -4.22
CA PHE A 188 -29.12 5.60 -3.09
C PHE A 188 -29.29 7.06 -2.68
N ALA A 189 -30.51 7.58 -2.71
CA ALA A 189 -30.83 8.92 -2.24
C ALA A 189 -30.97 8.91 -0.70
N LEU A 190 -30.05 9.57 0.00
CA LEU A 190 -30.10 9.79 1.45
C LEU A 190 -30.41 11.26 1.73
N GLY A 191 -31.67 11.65 1.54
CA GLY A 191 -32.08 13.05 1.67
C GLY A 191 -31.45 13.91 0.56
N PRO A 192 -30.70 14.97 0.88
CA PRO A 192 -30.09 15.85 -0.11
C PRO A 192 -28.83 15.26 -0.75
N VAL A 193 -28.34 14.12 -0.26
CA VAL A 193 -27.08 13.50 -0.71
C VAL A 193 -27.37 12.19 -1.44
N THR A 194 -26.70 11.95 -2.57
CA THR A 194 -26.75 10.67 -3.28
C THR A 194 -25.50 9.84 -2.97
N LEU A 195 -25.68 8.68 -2.38
CA LEU A 195 -24.62 7.71 -2.13
C LEU A 195 -24.52 6.77 -3.31
N THR A 196 -23.36 6.67 -3.95
CA THR A 196 -23.14 5.70 -5.02
C THR A 196 -22.82 4.32 -4.43
N GLY A 197 -23.22 3.24 -5.12
CA GLY A 197 -22.87 1.88 -4.71
C GLY A 197 -21.35 1.69 -4.54
N GLN A 198 -20.54 2.34 -5.39
CA GLN A 198 -19.09 2.34 -5.26
C GLN A 198 -18.62 2.94 -3.93
N THR A 199 -19.20 4.05 -3.48
CA THR A 199 -18.91 4.66 -2.17
C THR A 199 -19.24 3.69 -1.02
N ALA A 200 -20.38 3.00 -1.12
CA ALA A 200 -20.76 1.99 -0.13
C ALA A 200 -19.75 0.83 -0.08
N ILE A 201 -19.26 0.37 -1.24
CA ILE A 201 -18.19 -0.64 -1.33
C ILE A 201 -16.89 -0.13 -0.69
N ILE A 202 -16.48 1.12 -0.97
CA ILE A 202 -15.28 1.72 -0.37
C ILE A 202 -15.38 1.68 1.16
N PHE A 203 -16.47 2.14 1.74
CA PHE A 203 -16.67 2.10 3.20
C PHE A 203 -16.72 0.67 3.74
N GLY A 204 -17.48 -0.23 3.09
CA GLY A 204 -17.63 -1.60 3.51
C GLY A 204 -16.31 -2.37 3.48
N VAL A 205 -15.56 -2.28 2.37
CA VAL A 205 -14.26 -2.96 2.22
C VAL A 205 -13.21 -2.34 3.14
N SER A 206 -13.17 -1.01 3.27
CA SER A 206 -12.23 -0.33 4.18
C SER A 206 -12.48 -0.74 5.63
N LEU A 207 -13.73 -0.73 6.07
CA LEU A 207 -14.10 -1.17 7.42
C LEU A 207 -13.76 -2.66 7.64
N ALA A 208 -14.11 -3.51 6.68
CA ALA A 208 -13.79 -4.93 6.74
C ALA A 208 -12.28 -5.18 6.84
N LEU A 209 -11.47 -4.48 6.05
CA LEU A 209 -10.00 -4.58 6.11
C LEU A 209 -9.46 -4.12 7.46
N ILE A 210 -9.95 -2.99 8.01
CA ILE A 210 -9.55 -2.49 9.32
C ILE A 210 -9.86 -3.53 10.41
N VAL A 211 -11.07 -4.09 10.39
CA VAL A 211 -11.49 -5.12 11.35
C VAL A 211 -10.66 -6.39 11.18
N LEU A 212 -10.42 -6.85 9.95
CA LEU A 212 -9.60 -8.03 9.67
C LEU A 212 -8.15 -7.84 10.13
N LEU A 213 -7.55 -6.66 9.89
CA LEU A 213 -6.22 -6.32 10.39
C LEU A 213 -6.18 -6.33 11.92
N TRP A 214 -7.17 -5.70 12.57
CA TRP A 214 -7.28 -5.72 14.03
C TRP A 214 -7.38 -7.15 14.57
N LEU A 215 -8.26 -7.97 14.01
CA LEU A 215 -8.40 -9.39 14.39
C LEU A 215 -7.10 -10.16 14.14
N TYR A 216 -6.44 -9.91 13.02
CA TYR A 216 -5.17 -10.57 12.69
C TYR A 216 -4.10 -10.26 13.74
N PHE A 217 -3.92 -8.98 14.10
CA PHE A 217 -2.93 -8.58 15.09
C PHE A 217 -3.28 -9.04 16.51
N GLU A 218 -4.56 -9.12 16.85
CA GLU A 218 -5.00 -9.51 18.20
C GLU A 218 -5.04 -11.03 18.38
N LYS A 219 -5.53 -11.76 17.38
CA LYS A 219 -5.83 -13.19 17.51
C LYS A 219 -4.75 -14.12 16.93
N SER A 220 -4.02 -13.72 15.87
CA SER A 220 -3.06 -14.62 15.22
C SER A 220 -1.68 -14.58 15.88
N LEU A 221 -1.01 -15.74 15.92
CA LEU A 221 0.39 -15.84 16.42
C LEU A 221 1.35 -14.99 15.56
N ARG A 222 1.14 -14.96 14.23
CA ARG A 222 1.96 -14.15 13.32
C ARG A 222 1.74 -12.65 13.54
N GLY A 223 0.51 -12.22 13.79
CA GLY A 223 0.21 -10.82 14.14
C GLY A 223 0.85 -10.41 15.47
N LYS A 224 0.82 -11.29 16.48
CA LYS A 224 1.52 -11.05 17.76
C LYS A 224 3.04 -10.99 17.57
N ALA A 225 3.62 -11.84 16.71
CA ALA A 225 5.03 -11.79 16.36
C ALA A 225 5.42 -10.48 15.67
N LEU A 226 4.58 -9.96 14.75
CA LEU A 226 4.78 -8.64 14.13
C LEU A 226 4.76 -7.52 15.19
N ARG A 227 3.80 -7.52 16.11
CA ARG A 227 3.76 -6.53 17.21
C ARG A 227 4.99 -6.62 18.12
N ALA A 228 5.43 -7.83 18.47
CA ALA A 228 6.65 -8.02 19.25
C ALA A 228 7.88 -7.45 18.53
N THR A 229 7.99 -7.67 17.20
CA THR A 229 9.07 -7.12 16.37
C THR A 229 9.00 -5.60 16.30
N ALA A 230 7.80 -5.02 16.23
CA ALA A 230 7.58 -3.57 16.21
C ALA A 230 8.01 -2.89 17.51
N VAL A 231 7.76 -3.52 18.67
CA VAL A 231 8.13 -2.99 19.99
C VAL A 231 9.64 -3.12 20.23
N ASN A 232 10.20 -4.32 20.04
CA ASN A 232 11.63 -4.57 20.26
C ASN A 232 12.15 -5.66 19.33
N ARG A 233 12.85 -5.26 18.25
CA ARG A 233 13.42 -6.21 17.27
C ARG A 233 14.47 -7.13 17.85
N THR A 234 15.33 -6.64 18.75
CA THR A 234 16.37 -7.44 19.39
C THR A 234 15.75 -8.47 20.34
N GLY A 235 14.82 -8.05 21.17
CA GLY A 235 14.07 -8.94 22.04
C GLY A 235 13.29 -10.01 21.26
N ALA A 236 12.64 -9.64 20.17
CA ALA A 236 11.92 -10.57 19.29
C ALA A 236 12.87 -11.64 18.70
N ARG A 237 14.07 -11.25 18.24
CA ARG A 237 15.10 -12.20 17.76
C ARG A 237 15.56 -13.17 18.85
N LEU A 238 15.78 -12.68 20.07
CA LEU A 238 16.16 -13.54 21.21
C LEU A 238 15.09 -14.57 21.55
N MET A 239 13.81 -14.22 21.31
CA MET A 239 12.67 -15.13 21.46
C MET A 239 12.43 -16.04 20.24
N GLY A 240 13.34 -16.06 19.25
CA GLY A 240 13.25 -16.92 18.07
C GLY A 240 12.33 -16.39 16.96
N ILE A 241 11.85 -15.14 17.05
CA ILE A 241 11.03 -14.51 15.99
C ILE A 241 11.95 -14.02 14.88
N SER A 242 11.76 -14.54 13.66
CA SER A 242 12.52 -14.10 12.48
C SER A 242 12.08 -12.71 12.03
N THR A 243 12.98 -11.72 12.13
CA THR A 243 12.73 -10.35 11.65
C THR A 243 12.58 -10.28 10.13
N HIS A 244 13.31 -11.15 9.39
CA HIS A 244 13.16 -11.26 7.94
C HIS A 244 11.77 -11.75 7.54
N ALA A 245 11.24 -12.78 8.20
CA ALA A 245 9.88 -13.26 7.95
C ALA A 245 8.84 -12.19 8.33
N SER A 246 9.07 -11.46 9.42
CA SER A 246 8.22 -10.33 9.82
C SER A 246 8.23 -9.22 8.77
N GLY A 247 9.40 -8.85 8.23
CA GLY A 247 9.53 -7.86 7.16
C GLY A 247 8.82 -8.29 5.88
N GLN A 248 9.04 -9.53 5.41
CA GLN A 248 8.37 -10.07 4.22
C GLN A 248 6.84 -10.06 4.37
N LEU A 249 6.33 -10.49 5.52
CA LEU A 249 4.90 -10.50 5.81
C LEU A 249 4.31 -9.09 5.87
N THR A 250 5.04 -8.15 6.45
CA THR A 250 4.65 -6.73 6.51
C THR A 250 4.51 -6.13 5.12
N PHE A 251 5.49 -6.35 4.24
CA PHE A 251 5.43 -5.86 2.86
C PHE A 251 4.37 -6.58 2.03
N LEU A 252 4.10 -7.87 2.29
CA LEU A 252 2.97 -8.57 1.68
C LEU A 252 1.63 -7.92 2.07
N MET A 253 1.43 -7.62 3.35
CA MET A 253 0.22 -6.94 3.82
C MET A 253 0.12 -5.52 3.26
N ALA A 254 1.22 -4.78 3.20
CA ALA A 254 1.27 -3.44 2.62
C ALA A 254 0.90 -3.45 1.13
N ALA A 255 1.43 -4.40 0.35
CA ALA A 255 1.08 -4.56 -1.05
C ALA A 255 -0.38 -5.01 -1.26
N LEU A 256 -0.88 -5.91 -0.41
CA LEU A 256 -2.30 -6.31 -0.41
C LEU A 256 -3.22 -5.12 -0.17
N ILE A 257 -2.95 -4.33 0.87
CA ILE A 257 -3.74 -3.13 1.20
C ILE A 257 -3.63 -2.11 0.06
N GLY A 258 -2.43 -1.88 -0.48
CA GLY A 258 -2.22 -0.98 -1.62
C GLY A 258 -2.99 -1.41 -2.85
N ALA A 259 -2.91 -2.68 -3.25
CA ALA A 259 -3.65 -3.23 -4.38
C ALA A 259 -5.17 -3.06 -4.22
N LEU A 260 -5.71 -3.44 -3.05
CA LEU A 260 -7.14 -3.27 -2.74
C LEU A 260 -7.56 -1.80 -2.77
N SER A 261 -6.74 -0.90 -2.21
CA SER A 261 -6.98 0.55 -2.27
C SER A 261 -7.01 1.05 -3.72
N GLY A 262 -6.17 0.50 -4.60
CA GLY A 262 -6.17 0.80 -6.02
C GLY A 262 -7.47 0.40 -6.72
N LEU A 263 -7.97 -0.79 -6.42
CA LEU A 263 -9.26 -1.25 -6.94
C LEU A 263 -10.44 -0.39 -6.45
N LEU A 264 -10.38 0.08 -5.22
CA LEU A 264 -11.42 0.93 -4.63
C LEU A 264 -11.44 2.34 -5.23
N ILE A 265 -10.25 2.93 -5.47
CA ILE A 265 -10.14 4.30 -5.97
C ILE A 265 -10.24 4.39 -7.50
N GLY A 266 -9.85 3.32 -8.23
CA GLY A 266 -9.83 3.30 -9.69
C GLY A 266 -11.16 3.66 -10.37
N PRO A 267 -12.34 3.26 -9.87
CA PRO A 267 -13.63 3.72 -10.41
C PRO A 267 -13.95 5.18 -10.12
N THR A 268 -13.39 5.77 -9.06
CA THR A 268 -13.71 7.15 -8.63
C THR A 268 -12.85 8.20 -9.30
N THR A 269 -11.62 7.86 -9.65
CA THR A 269 -10.66 8.79 -10.28
C THR A 269 -9.90 8.13 -11.41
N THR A 270 -9.39 8.95 -12.34
CA THR A 270 -8.48 8.48 -13.38
C THR A 270 -7.09 8.27 -12.77
N VAL A 271 -6.53 7.08 -12.94
CA VAL A 271 -5.23 6.69 -12.41
C VAL A 271 -4.21 6.66 -13.55
N PHE A 272 -3.13 7.39 -13.37
CA PHE A 272 -1.95 7.40 -14.26
C PHE A 272 -0.82 6.58 -13.61
N TYR A 273 0.21 6.30 -14.37
CA TYR A 273 1.38 5.55 -13.91
C TYR A 273 2.10 6.21 -12.70
N ASP A 274 2.01 7.53 -12.55
CA ASP A 274 2.63 8.34 -11.48
C ASP A 274 1.64 8.76 -10.37
N SER A 275 0.34 8.49 -10.52
CA SER A 275 -0.69 8.86 -9.54
C SER A 275 -0.46 8.23 -8.17
N GLY A 276 0.26 7.11 -8.14
CA GLY A 276 0.58 6.38 -6.92
C GLY A 276 1.28 7.25 -5.89
N PHE A 277 2.24 8.05 -6.30
CA PHE A 277 3.01 8.91 -5.40
C PHE A 277 2.11 9.87 -4.59
N LEU A 278 1.25 10.63 -5.26
CA LEU A 278 0.37 11.60 -4.60
C LEU A 278 -0.63 10.92 -3.66
N ILE A 279 -1.21 9.80 -4.10
CA ILE A 279 -2.16 9.02 -3.29
C ILE A 279 -1.44 8.42 -2.06
N GLY A 280 -0.27 7.84 -2.25
CA GLY A 280 0.54 7.29 -1.18
C GLY A 280 1.01 8.34 -0.19
N LEU A 281 1.38 9.53 -0.70
CA LEU A 281 1.82 10.65 0.13
C LEU A 281 0.68 11.15 1.05
N LYS A 282 -0.58 11.16 0.60
CA LYS A 282 -1.74 11.50 1.46
C LYS A 282 -1.92 10.48 2.60
N GLY A 283 -1.76 9.19 2.30
CA GLY A 283 -1.73 8.15 3.33
C GLY A 283 -0.55 8.31 4.31
N PHE A 284 0.62 8.69 3.80
CA PHE A 284 1.79 9.00 4.63
C PHE A 284 1.54 10.22 5.53
N VAL A 285 0.94 11.30 5.01
CA VAL A 285 0.53 12.47 5.79
C VAL A 285 -0.37 12.05 6.94
N ALA A 286 -1.37 11.21 6.67
CA ALA A 286 -2.28 10.68 7.70
C ALA A 286 -1.52 9.91 8.79
N ALA A 287 -0.55 9.09 8.39
CA ALA A 287 0.30 8.34 9.31
C ALA A 287 1.22 9.26 10.13
N VAL A 288 1.79 10.32 9.53
CA VAL A 288 2.63 11.32 10.22
C VAL A 288 1.83 12.12 11.23
N VAL A 289 0.62 12.54 10.89
CA VAL A 289 -0.32 13.20 11.83
C VAL A 289 -0.54 12.35 13.07
N ALA A 290 -0.61 11.03 12.92
CA ALA A 290 -0.70 10.06 14.01
C ALA A 290 0.63 9.75 14.72
N GLY A 291 1.74 10.23 14.18
CA GLY A 291 3.10 9.98 14.67
C GLY A 291 3.73 8.67 14.29
N LEU A 292 3.31 8.07 13.17
CA LEU A 292 3.86 6.86 12.58
C LEU A 292 3.82 5.61 13.50
N SER A 293 3.16 5.69 14.65
CA SER A 293 3.14 4.62 15.66
C SER A 293 1.74 4.22 16.12
N SER A 294 0.72 5.03 15.79
CA SER A 294 -0.65 4.83 16.24
C SER A 294 -1.59 4.48 15.09
N TYR A 295 -2.12 3.26 15.07
CA TYR A 295 -3.12 2.84 14.10
C TYR A 295 -4.44 3.63 14.19
N PRO A 296 -5.05 3.84 15.39
CA PRO A 296 -6.25 4.67 15.51
C PRO A 296 -6.00 6.12 15.10
N GLY A 297 -4.82 6.66 15.43
CA GLY A 297 -4.44 8.01 15.03
C GLY A 297 -4.33 8.15 13.51
N ALA A 298 -3.75 7.17 12.82
CA ALA A 298 -3.65 7.17 11.35
C ALA A 298 -5.04 7.15 10.67
N LEU A 299 -5.99 6.42 11.25
CA LEU A 299 -7.38 6.41 10.78
C LEU A 299 -8.03 7.79 10.89
N LEU A 300 -7.93 8.42 12.05
CA LEU A 300 -8.49 9.77 12.27
C LEU A 300 -7.78 10.82 11.41
N GLY A 301 -6.45 10.73 11.31
CA GLY A 301 -5.64 11.59 10.43
C GLY A 301 -6.03 11.47 8.97
N ALA A 302 -6.32 10.28 8.49
CA ALA A 302 -6.74 10.03 7.12
C ALA A 302 -8.12 10.60 6.80
N LEU A 303 -9.08 10.42 7.69
CA LEU A 303 -10.41 11.03 7.54
C LEU A 303 -10.31 12.55 7.54
N PHE A 304 -9.49 13.12 8.40
CA PHE A 304 -9.23 14.57 8.44
C PHE A 304 -8.60 15.05 7.12
N VAL A 305 -7.56 14.37 6.62
CA VAL A 305 -6.90 14.70 5.34
C VAL A 305 -7.90 14.63 4.19
N GLY A 306 -8.73 13.58 4.11
CA GLY A 306 -9.74 13.45 3.06
C GLY A 306 -10.78 14.57 3.09
N ILE A 307 -11.27 14.94 4.29
CA ILE A 307 -12.21 16.04 4.45
C ILE A 307 -11.57 17.37 4.01
N VAL A 308 -10.35 17.67 4.48
CA VAL A 308 -9.64 18.90 4.10
C VAL A 308 -9.40 18.95 2.59
N GLU A 309 -9.07 17.83 1.96
CA GLU A 309 -8.91 17.75 0.51
C GLU A 309 -10.21 18.07 -0.23
N ALA A 310 -11.34 17.50 0.18
CA ALA A 310 -12.63 17.73 -0.44
C ALA A 310 -13.06 19.22 -0.36
N PHE A 311 -12.91 19.82 0.82
CA PHE A 311 -13.18 21.25 1.00
C PHE A 311 -12.16 22.14 0.25
N GLY A 312 -10.88 21.79 0.28
CA GLY A 312 -9.82 22.47 -0.45
C GLY A 312 -10.06 22.42 -1.98
N ALA A 313 -10.47 21.27 -2.49
CA ALA A 313 -10.82 21.11 -3.91
C ALA A 313 -12.02 21.98 -4.33
N PHE A 314 -12.99 22.20 -3.45
CA PHE A 314 -14.15 23.03 -3.71
C PHE A 314 -13.79 24.53 -3.77
N TRP A 315 -12.95 25.02 -2.85
CA TRP A 315 -12.64 26.43 -2.75
C TRP A 315 -11.44 26.87 -3.58
N ALA A 316 -10.46 25.99 -3.75
CA ALA A 316 -9.20 26.27 -4.41
C ALA A 316 -8.63 25.01 -5.09
N SER A 317 -9.33 24.50 -6.12
CA SER A 317 -9.01 23.23 -6.77
C SER A 317 -7.56 23.13 -7.26
N ALA A 318 -6.97 24.22 -7.73
CA ALA A 318 -5.57 24.28 -8.16
C ALA A 318 -4.57 24.14 -7.00
N PHE A 319 -5.00 24.44 -5.76
CA PHE A 319 -4.15 24.42 -4.56
C PHE A 319 -4.49 23.30 -3.61
N LYS A 320 -5.38 22.36 -3.97
CA LYS A 320 -5.84 21.29 -3.08
C LYS A 320 -4.69 20.46 -2.50
N GLU A 321 -3.69 20.11 -3.32
CA GLU A 321 -2.51 19.36 -2.90
C GLU A 321 -1.64 20.19 -1.95
N VAL A 322 -1.44 21.48 -2.26
CA VAL A 322 -0.68 22.39 -1.41
C VAL A 322 -1.33 22.52 -0.04
N ILE A 323 -2.65 22.64 0.02
CA ILE A 323 -3.42 22.74 1.28
C ILE A 323 -3.19 21.48 2.12
N VAL A 324 -3.36 20.30 1.52
CA VAL A 324 -3.21 19.02 2.21
C VAL A 324 -1.79 18.85 2.77
N PHE A 325 -0.76 19.11 1.95
CA PHE A 325 0.62 18.88 2.37
C PHE A 325 1.15 19.97 3.31
N THR A 326 0.68 21.21 3.19
CA THR A 326 1.06 22.29 4.11
C THR A 326 0.51 22.06 5.53
N LEU A 327 -0.62 21.36 5.68
CA LEU A 327 -1.17 21.00 6.99
C LEU A 327 -0.25 20.14 7.85
N ILE A 328 0.71 19.42 7.24
CA ILE A 328 1.69 18.64 8.01
C ILE A 328 2.50 19.57 8.93
N LEU A 329 2.91 20.75 8.44
CA LEU A 329 3.80 21.64 9.16
C LEU A 329 3.25 22.10 10.51
N PRO A 330 2.03 22.69 10.59
CA PRO A 330 1.46 23.11 11.88
C PRO A 330 1.17 21.93 12.81
N ILE A 331 0.79 20.77 12.27
CA ILE A 331 0.54 19.57 13.08
C ILE A 331 1.83 19.07 13.71
N LEU A 332 2.92 18.96 12.93
CA LEU A 332 4.23 18.58 13.46
C LEU A 332 4.76 19.60 14.46
N LEU A 333 4.55 20.90 14.22
CA LEU A 333 4.94 21.95 15.15
C LEU A 333 4.23 21.79 16.50
N VAL A 334 2.90 21.68 16.49
CA VAL A 334 2.10 21.48 17.72
C VAL A 334 2.53 20.21 18.45
N ARG A 335 2.82 19.15 17.71
CA ARG A 335 3.28 17.89 18.28
C ARG A 335 4.68 18.01 18.88
N SER A 336 5.62 18.65 18.19
CA SER A 336 6.99 18.91 18.67
C SER A 336 6.96 19.73 19.96
N LEU A 337 6.11 20.74 20.02
CA LEU A 337 5.95 21.56 21.24
C LEU A 337 5.37 20.77 22.42
N ARG A 338 4.52 19.75 22.15
CA ARG A 338 3.96 18.88 23.21
C ARG A 338 4.91 17.78 23.65
N SER A 339 5.78 17.26 22.77
CA SER A 339 6.75 16.19 23.08
C SER A 339 8.07 16.74 23.63
N GLY A 340 8.36 18.02 23.52
CA GLY A 340 9.61 18.64 23.93
C GLY A 340 9.88 18.70 25.44
N HIS A 341 9.09 18.00 26.28
CA HIS A 341 9.34 17.89 27.71
C HIS A 341 9.64 16.47 28.22
N SER A 342 9.76 15.48 27.33
CA SER A 342 9.94 14.08 27.75
C SER A 342 11.28 13.44 27.36
N ASP A 343 12.13 14.10 26.60
CA ASP A 343 13.38 13.50 26.06
C ASP A 343 14.68 14.00 26.73
N GLU A 344 14.59 14.73 27.85
CA GLU A 344 15.79 15.14 28.63
C GLU A 344 16.12 14.22 29.82
N GLU A 345 15.38 13.14 30.03
CA GLU A 345 15.73 12.16 31.08
C GLU A 345 15.75 10.72 30.51
N HIS A 346 16.81 10.37 29.76
CA HIS A 346 17.40 9.00 29.81
C HIS A 346 18.65 8.94 28.92
#